data_712785ebf34a5f70b9ca8d38b545bf92
#
_entry.id   712785ebf34a5f70b9ca8d38b545bf92
#
_cell.length_a   1.000
_cell.length_b   1.000
_cell.length_c   1.000
_cell.angle_alpha   90.00
_cell.angle_beta   90.00
_cell.angle_gamma   90.00
#
_symmetry.space_group_name_H-M   'P 1'
#
loop_
_entity.id
_entity.type
_entity.pdbx_description
1 polymer ?
#
loop_
_entity_poly.entity_id
_entity_poly.type
_entity_poly.pdbx_seq_one_letter_code
_entity_poly.pdbx_strand_id
1 'polypeptide(L)'
;MNEETIQKLGDELYAAWLERKTLAPLTERYPEITLEDAYKIALRYIDRRVEAGETIVGKKIGVTSKPVQDFLGVFQPDFGQLTSGMVYEDGATIDLATLIQPKAEAELAFVLKQDLKGPGITAMDVIRATDYVVPCFEIVDSRIDDWKIKIQ
;
A
#
# COMPACT_ATOMS: atom_id res chain seq x y z
N MET A 1 1.52 -11.26 16.83
CA MET A 1 0.30 -12.09 16.58
C MET A 1 0.67 -13.49 16.10
N ASN A 2 -0.26 -14.48 16.18
CA ASN A 2 -0.02 -15.78 15.55
C ASN A 2 -0.35 -15.71 14.04
N GLU A 3 0.19 -16.67 13.27
CA GLU A 3 0.08 -16.71 11.81
C GLU A 3 -1.38 -16.84 11.33
N GLU A 4 -2.19 -17.65 12.02
CA GLU A 4 -3.61 -17.85 11.67
C GLU A 4 -4.40 -16.54 11.75
N THR A 5 -4.15 -15.73 12.80
CA THR A 5 -4.80 -14.42 12.96
C THR A 5 -4.34 -13.43 11.88
N ILE A 6 -3.05 -13.41 11.53
CA ILE A 6 -2.50 -12.59 10.47
C ILE A 6 -3.18 -12.90 9.14
N GLN A 7 -3.26 -14.18 8.78
CA GLN A 7 -3.90 -14.62 7.55
C GLN A 7 -5.40 -14.26 7.54
N LYS A 8 -6.11 -14.51 8.64
CA LYS A 8 -7.52 -14.14 8.78
C LYS A 8 -7.75 -12.65 8.56
N LEU A 9 -6.91 -11.78 9.14
CA LEU A 9 -7.07 -10.33 9.00
C LEU A 9 -6.73 -9.84 7.58
N GLY A 10 -5.72 -10.41 6.94
CA GLY A 10 -5.42 -10.13 5.53
C GLY A 10 -6.53 -10.57 4.58
N ASP A 11 -7.12 -11.75 4.81
CA ASP A 11 -8.28 -12.25 4.07
C ASP A 11 -9.52 -11.36 4.29
N GLU A 12 -9.72 -10.87 5.51
CA GLU A 12 -10.81 -9.94 5.84
C GLU A 12 -10.67 -8.59 5.12
N LEU A 13 -9.45 -8.04 5.05
CA LEU A 13 -9.17 -6.83 4.27
C LEU A 13 -9.40 -7.05 2.77
N TYR A 14 -9.06 -8.22 2.25
CA TYR A 14 -9.31 -8.57 0.86
C TYR A 14 -10.81 -8.69 0.57
N ALA A 15 -11.57 -9.34 1.44
CA ALA A 15 -13.03 -9.44 1.32
C ALA A 15 -13.70 -8.07 1.38
N ALA A 16 -13.26 -7.20 2.32
CA ALA A 16 -13.76 -5.83 2.45
C ALA A 16 -13.52 -5.01 1.16
N TRP A 17 -12.35 -5.17 0.53
CA TRP A 17 -12.07 -4.56 -0.77
C TRP A 17 -13.01 -5.06 -1.87
N LEU A 18 -13.21 -6.38 -1.99
CA LEU A 18 -14.11 -6.96 -2.99
C LEU A 18 -15.57 -6.49 -2.80
N GLU A 19 -16.02 -6.43 -1.56
CA GLU A 19 -17.38 -6.04 -1.20
C GLU A 19 -17.58 -4.51 -1.13
N ARG A 20 -16.50 -3.72 -1.29
CA ARG A 20 -16.50 -2.25 -1.16
C ARG A 20 -17.07 -1.79 0.18
N LYS A 21 -16.60 -2.41 1.26
CA LYS A 21 -17.01 -2.11 2.63
C LYS A 21 -15.84 -1.67 3.46
N THR A 22 -16.13 -0.91 4.50
CA THR A 22 -15.16 -0.58 5.53
C THR A 22 -15.25 -1.58 6.69
N LEU A 23 -14.19 -1.59 7.49
CA LEU A 23 -14.03 -2.36 8.70
C LEU A 23 -13.65 -1.41 9.85
N ALA A 24 -14.02 -1.77 11.06
CA ALA A 24 -13.49 -1.11 12.25
C ALA A 24 -11.95 -1.24 12.30
N PRO A 25 -11.23 -0.22 12.81
CA PRO A 25 -9.78 -0.26 12.92
C PRO A 25 -9.28 -1.57 13.54
N LEU A 26 -8.32 -2.21 12.90
CA LEU A 26 -7.76 -3.47 13.41
C LEU A 26 -7.16 -3.28 14.81
N THR A 27 -6.57 -2.12 15.07
CA THR A 27 -5.99 -1.76 16.37
C THR A 27 -7.02 -1.60 17.50
N GLU A 28 -8.31 -1.41 17.19
CA GLU A 28 -9.38 -1.43 18.21
C GLU A 28 -9.74 -2.86 18.60
N ARG A 29 -9.68 -3.79 17.67
CA ARG A 29 -9.98 -5.21 17.87
C ARG A 29 -8.79 -5.99 18.45
N TYR A 30 -7.59 -5.56 18.07
CA TYR A 30 -6.31 -6.18 18.44
C TYR A 30 -5.32 -5.08 18.85
N PRO A 31 -5.42 -4.52 20.06
CA PRO A 31 -4.57 -3.41 20.49
C PRO A 31 -3.06 -3.74 20.53
N GLU A 32 -2.73 -5.03 20.54
CA GLU A 32 -1.36 -5.55 20.58
C GLU A 32 -0.70 -5.67 19.18
N ILE A 33 -1.40 -5.29 18.11
CA ILE A 33 -0.81 -5.36 16.76
C ILE A 33 0.49 -4.55 16.73
N THR A 34 1.56 -5.22 16.32
CA THR A 34 2.85 -4.58 16.05
C THR A 34 2.92 -4.11 14.60
N LEU A 35 3.87 -3.23 14.30
CA LEU A 35 4.14 -2.81 12.92
C LEU A 35 4.52 -4.00 12.01
N GLU A 36 5.27 -4.97 12.56
CA GLU A 36 5.63 -6.19 11.83
C GLU A 36 4.37 -7.03 11.50
N ASP A 37 3.45 -7.16 12.44
CA ASP A 37 2.17 -7.86 12.20
C ASP A 37 1.37 -7.15 11.10
N ALA A 38 1.29 -5.81 11.15
CA ALA A 38 0.58 -5.01 10.16
C ALA A 38 1.11 -5.23 8.74
N TYR A 39 2.44 -5.25 8.56
CA TYR A 39 3.03 -5.59 7.26
C TYR A 39 2.73 -7.01 6.81
N LYS A 40 2.73 -7.99 7.71
CA LYS A 40 2.35 -9.38 7.37
C LYS A 40 0.88 -9.47 6.93
N ILE A 41 -0.03 -8.74 7.62
CA ILE A 41 -1.45 -8.64 7.25
C ILE A 41 -1.59 -7.99 5.87
N ALA A 42 -0.87 -6.89 5.61
CA ALA A 42 -0.88 -6.22 4.30
C ALA A 42 -0.33 -7.12 3.18
N LEU A 43 0.74 -7.89 3.45
CA LEU A 43 1.27 -8.86 2.50
C LEU A 43 0.25 -9.97 2.21
N ARG A 44 -0.47 -10.49 3.20
CA ARG A 44 -1.54 -11.47 2.97
C ARG A 44 -2.65 -10.92 2.07
N TYR A 45 -3.03 -9.65 2.25
CA TYR A 45 -3.97 -9.00 1.33
C TYR A 45 -3.44 -8.98 -0.12
N ILE A 46 -2.15 -8.69 -0.31
CA ILE A 46 -1.51 -8.73 -1.64
C ILE A 46 -1.46 -10.15 -2.20
N ASP A 47 -1.13 -11.15 -1.37
CA ASP A 47 -1.11 -12.56 -1.78
C ASP A 47 -2.48 -12.98 -2.33
N ARG A 48 -3.57 -12.55 -1.71
CA ARG A 48 -4.94 -12.82 -2.22
C ARG A 48 -5.17 -12.22 -3.61
N ARG A 49 -4.63 -11.05 -3.90
CA ARG A 49 -4.71 -10.44 -5.24
C ARG A 49 -3.90 -11.24 -6.26
N VAL A 50 -2.71 -11.70 -5.86
CA VAL A 50 -1.86 -12.55 -6.71
C VAL A 50 -2.52 -13.91 -6.95
N GLU A 51 -3.10 -14.54 -5.93
CA GLU A 51 -3.90 -15.77 -6.06
C GLU A 51 -5.07 -15.59 -7.03
N ALA A 52 -5.65 -14.38 -7.11
CA ALA A 52 -6.70 -14.01 -8.05
C ALA A 52 -6.20 -13.68 -9.47
N GLY A 53 -4.88 -13.79 -9.75
CA GLY A 53 -4.29 -13.67 -11.08
C GLY A 53 -3.57 -12.35 -11.35
N GLU A 54 -3.44 -11.45 -10.37
CA GLU A 54 -2.63 -10.25 -10.51
C GLU A 54 -1.13 -10.55 -10.33
N THR A 55 -0.27 -9.65 -10.79
CA THR A 55 1.19 -9.72 -10.60
C THR A 55 1.68 -8.49 -9.85
N ILE A 56 2.73 -8.63 -9.04
CA ILE A 56 3.39 -7.48 -8.42
C ILE A 56 4.20 -6.76 -9.49
N VAL A 57 3.93 -5.46 -9.69
CA VAL A 57 4.56 -4.62 -10.72
C VAL A 57 5.42 -3.50 -10.14
N GLY A 58 5.30 -3.23 -8.85
CA GLY A 58 6.05 -2.15 -8.22
C GLY A 58 5.83 -2.06 -6.71
N LYS A 59 6.35 -0.98 -6.14
CA LYS A 59 6.23 -0.67 -4.71
C LYS A 59 5.91 0.81 -4.55
N LYS A 60 5.14 1.15 -3.53
CA LYS A 60 4.91 2.53 -3.10
C LYS A 60 5.67 2.79 -1.80
N ILE A 61 6.03 4.04 -1.56
CA ILE A 61 6.60 4.54 -0.31
C ILE A 61 5.79 5.76 0.09
N GLY A 62 5.10 5.69 1.21
CA GLY A 62 4.33 6.81 1.76
C GLY A 62 5.03 7.48 2.93
N VAL A 63 4.48 8.63 3.36
CA VAL A 63 4.96 9.38 4.54
C VAL A 63 6.46 9.71 4.47
N THR A 64 6.91 10.15 3.30
CA THR A 64 8.35 10.35 3.02
C THR A 64 8.90 11.66 3.58
N SER A 65 8.05 12.65 3.89
CA SER A 65 8.49 13.96 4.37
C SER A 65 8.36 14.10 5.89
N LYS A 66 9.33 14.76 6.51
CA LYS A 66 9.31 15.06 7.96
C LYS A 66 8.06 15.81 8.41
N PRO A 67 7.57 16.85 7.71
CA PRO A 67 6.32 17.53 8.10
C PRO A 67 5.10 16.60 8.13
N VAL A 68 4.99 15.67 7.17
CA VAL A 68 3.88 14.69 7.15
C VAL A 68 4.04 13.68 8.27
N GLN A 69 5.26 13.21 8.54
CA GLN A 69 5.53 12.32 9.69
C GLN A 69 5.12 12.98 11.01
N ASP A 70 5.51 14.24 11.22
CA ASP A 70 5.17 14.99 12.43
C ASP A 70 3.66 15.23 12.56
N PHE A 71 2.98 15.53 11.45
CA PHE A 71 1.52 15.71 11.42
C PHE A 71 0.77 14.42 11.78
N LEU A 72 1.24 13.26 11.28
CA LEU A 72 0.63 11.95 11.54
C LEU A 72 1.11 11.31 12.84
N GLY A 73 2.10 11.89 13.53
CA GLY A 73 2.69 11.31 14.74
C GLY A 73 3.47 10.01 14.51
N VAL A 74 4.04 9.85 13.31
CA VAL A 74 4.87 8.69 12.94
C VAL A 74 6.31 9.12 12.71
N PHE A 75 7.26 8.18 12.74
CA PHE A 75 8.69 8.49 12.71
C PHE A 75 9.44 7.77 11.57
N GLN A 76 8.72 7.20 10.64
CA GLN A 76 9.29 6.47 9.51
C GLN A 76 8.33 6.48 8.31
N PRO A 77 8.83 6.30 7.08
CA PRO A 77 7.99 6.02 5.92
C PRO A 77 7.25 4.68 6.05
N ASP A 78 6.17 4.55 5.30
CA ASP A 78 5.48 3.27 5.09
C ASP A 78 5.72 2.73 3.67
N PHE A 79 5.41 1.46 3.48
CA PHE A 79 5.68 0.76 2.22
C PHE A 79 4.48 -0.11 1.83
N GLY A 80 4.24 -0.17 0.51
CA GLY A 80 3.21 -1.03 -0.05
C GLY A 80 3.67 -1.72 -1.33
N GLN A 81 2.98 -2.79 -1.70
CA GLN A 81 3.13 -3.46 -2.98
C GLN A 81 2.09 -2.91 -3.95
N LEU A 82 2.48 -2.72 -5.21
CA LEU A 82 1.57 -2.38 -6.31
C LEU A 82 1.38 -3.62 -7.19
N THR A 83 0.13 -3.93 -7.48
CA THR A 83 -0.23 -5.05 -8.36
C THR A 83 -0.71 -4.54 -9.72
N SER A 84 -0.70 -5.41 -10.72
CA SER A 84 -1.10 -5.06 -12.09
C SER A 84 -2.54 -4.50 -12.17
N GLY A 85 -3.44 -4.92 -11.30
CA GLY A 85 -4.80 -4.38 -11.22
C GLY A 85 -4.91 -2.98 -10.60
N MET A 86 -3.81 -2.40 -10.11
CA MET A 86 -3.74 -1.04 -9.57
C MET A 86 -3.18 -0.02 -10.57
N VAL A 87 -2.75 -0.47 -11.76
CA VAL A 87 -2.12 0.40 -12.76
C VAL A 87 -3.14 0.87 -13.78
N TYR A 88 -3.20 2.18 -13.97
CA TYR A 88 -4.05 2.83 -14.97
C TYR A 88 -3.19 3.68 -15.90
N GLU A 89 -3.52 3.66 -17.19
CA GLU A 89 -2.85 4.48 -18.19
C GLU A 89 -3.24 5.96 -18.06
N ASP A 90 -2.38 6.84 -18.56
CA ASP A 90 -2.69 8.28 -18.61
C ASP A 90 -3.98 8.53 -19.41
N GLY A 91 -4.85 9.39 -18.85
CA GLY A 91 -6.17 9.66 -19.39
C GLY A 91 -7.24 8.60 -19.13
N ALA A 92 -6.93 7.54 -18.39
CA ALA A 92 -7.93 6.55 -18.00
C ALA A 92 -8.97 7.15 -17.04
N THR A 93 -10.19 6.62 -17.11
CA THR A 93 -11.25 6.95 -16.16
C THR A 93 -11.36 5.85 -15.11
N ILE A 94 -11.28 6.22 -13.84
CA ILE A 94 -11.50 5.32 -12.70
C ILE A 94 -12.95 5.50 -12.22
N ASP A 95 -13.73 4.44 -12.27
CA ASP A 95 -15.11 4.47 -11.79
C ASP A 95 -15.14 4.50 -10.25
N LEU A 96 -15.65 5.58 -9.68
CA LEU A 96 -15.78 5.75 -8.23
C LEU A 96 -16.65 4.66 -7.58
N ALA A 97 -17.54 4.00 -8.32
CA ALA A 97 -18.32 2.88 -7.81
C ALA A 97 -17.46 1.64 -7.52
N THR A 98 -16.22 1.61 -8.01
CA THR A 98 -15.25 0.53 -7.70
C THR A 98 -14.41 0.79 -6.46
N LEU A 99 -14.53 1.98 -5.86
CA LEU A 99 -13.75 2.46 -4.73
C LEU A 99 -14.65 2.59 -3.48
N ILE A 100 -14.02 2.78 -2.31
CA ILE A 100 -14.73 2.87 -1.02
C ILE A 100 -14.77 4.33 -0.56
N GLN A 101 -13.62 4.93 -0.29
CA GLN A 101 -13.47 6.32 0.18
C GLN A 101 -12.15 6.92 -0.36
N PRO A 102 -12.06 7.10 -1.69
CA PRO A 102 -10.80 7.44 -2.36
C PRO A 102 -10.33 8.86 -2.05
N LYS A 103 -9.01 9.04 -2.07
CA LYS A 103 -8.33 10.33 -2.11
C LYS A 103 -7.26 10.27 -3.19
N ALA A 104 -6.94 11.43 -3.79
CA ALA A 104 -5.89 11.54 -4.79
C ALA A 104 -4.65 12.23 -4.19
N GLU A 105 -3.49 11.65 -4.40
CA GLU A 105 -2.19 12.17 -4.00
C GLU A 105 -1.29 12.36 -5.24
N ALA A 106 -0.56 13.48 -5.31
CA ALA A 106 0.39 13.71 -6.39
C ALA A 106 1.72 13.05 -6.04
N GLU A 107 2.24 12.23 -6.96
CA GLU A 107 3.41 11.38 -6.74
C GLU A 107 4.41 11.45 -7.90
N LEU A 108 5.60 10.90 -7.67
CA LEU A 108 6.61 10.65 -8.68
C LEU A 108 6.86 9.14 -8.80
N ALA A 109 6.63 8.59 -9.97
CA ALA A 109 6.96 7.20 -10.27
C ALA A 109 8.34 7.09 -10.92
N PHE A 110 9.20 6.27 -10.35
CA PHE A 110 10.49 5.88 -10.89
C PHE A 110 10.31 4.58 -11.68
N VAL A 111 10.38 4.66 -12.99
CA VAL A 111 10.30 3.47 -13.85
C VAL A 111 11.70 2.88 -13.99
N LEU A 112 11.85 1.64 -13.51
CA LEU A 112 13.16 0.98 -13.45
C LEU A 112 13.41 0.17 -14.72
N LYS A 113 14.64 0.25 -15.25
CA LYS A 113 15.13 -0.59 -16.38
C LYS A 113 15.81 -1.87 -15.89
N GLN A 114 16.02 -2.02 -14.59
CA GLN A 114 16.56 -3.22 -13.96
C GLN A 114 16.05 -3.33 -12.51
N ASP A 115 15.93 -4.54 -12.02
CA ASP A 115 15.51 -4.81 -10.65
C ASP A 115 16.52 -4.30 -9.62
N LEU A 116 16.00 -3.81 -8.49
CA LEU A 116 16.77 -3.48 -7.32
C LEU A 116 16.49 -4.51 -6.22
N LYS A 117 17.55 -5.12 -5.69
CA LYS A 117 17.46 -6.12 -4.61
C LYS A 117 18.46 -5.81 -3.51
N GLY A 118 17.94 -5.51 -2.30
CA GLY A 118 18.76 -5.27 -1.10
C GLY A 118 19.40 -6.56 -0.54
N PRO A 119 20.15 -6.42 0.55
CA PRO A 119 20.39 -5.20 1.31
C PRO A 119 21.46 -4.28 0.69
N GLY A 120 21.53 -3.03 1.20
CA GLY A 120 22.63 -2.11 0.87
C GLY A 120 22.42 -1.28 -0.40
N ILE A 121 21.19 -1.19 -0.92
CA ILE A 121 20.84 -0.31 -2.04
C ILE A 121 21.06 1.14 -1.64
N THR A 122 21.81 1.86 -2.47
CA THR A 122 22.10 3.30 -2.30
C THR A 122 21.28 4.16 -3.25
N ALA A 123 21.21 5.47 -3.01
CA ALA A 123 20.58 6.42 -3.94
C ALA A 123 21.22 6.33 -5.36
N MET A 124 22.53 6.09 -5.44
CA MET A 124 23.22 5.93 -6.71
C MET A 124 22.76 4.67 -7.46
N ASP A 125 22.48 3.58 -6.75
CA ASP A 125 21.96 2.36 -7.36
C ASP A 125 20.55 2.59 -7.92
N VAL A 126 19.71 3.33 -7.19
CA VAL A 126 18.38 3.74 -7.66
C VAL A 126 18.49 4.60 -8.92
N ILE A 127 19.36 5.61 -8.93
CA ILE A 127 19.58 6.47 -10.11
C ILE A 127 20.03 5.64 -11.31
N ARG A 128 20.96 4.70 -11.14
CA ARG A 128 21.45 3.83 -12.21
C ARG A 128 20.38 2.87 -12.73
N ALA A 129 19.51 2.38 -11.84
CA ALA A 129 18.45 1.46 -12.20
C ALA A 129 17.25 2.14 -12.85
N THR A 130 17.08 3.46 -12.65
CA THR A 130 15.97 4.23 -13.22
C THR A 130 16.17 4.47 -14.71
N ASP A 131 15.12 4.18 -15.49
CA ASP A 131 15.04 4.55 -16.90
C ASP A 131 14.52 5.98 -17.04
N TYR A 132 13.36 6.24 -16.46
CA TYR A 132 12.77 7.59 -16.43
C TYR A 132 11.89 7.80 -15.19
N VAL A 133 11.51 9.06 -14.95
CA VAL A 133 10.62 9.47 -13.86
C VAL A 133 9.42 10.17 -14.48
N VAL A 134 8.22 9.85 -14.00
CA VAL A 134 6.97 10.48 -14.43
C VAL A 134 6.18 11.01 -13.24
N PRO A 135 5.50 12.15 -13.38
CA PRO A 135 4.47 12.53 -12.44
C PRO A 135 3.27 11.59 -12.59
N CYS A 136 2.66 11.22 -11.48
CA CYS A 136 1.45 10.39 -11.46
C CYS A 136 0.53 10.76 -10.31
N PHE A 137 -0.65 10.18 -10.30
CA PHE A 137 -1.54 10.21 -9.13
C PHE A 137 -1.56 8.83 -8.47
N GLU A 138 -1.44 8.79 -7.14
CA GLU A 138 -1.88 7.66 -6.34
C GLU A 138 -3.34 7.89 -5.92
N ILE A 139 -4.20 6.92 -6.19
CA ILE A 139 -5.57 6.91 -5.67
C ILE A 139 -5.59 5.98 -4.48
N VAL A 140 -5.39 6.58 -3.30
CA VAL A 140 -5.43 5.84 -2.04
C VAL A 140 -6.87 5.60 -1.64
N ASP A 141 -7.18 4.37 -1.21
CA ASP A 141 -8.54 3.97 -0.85
C ASP A 141 -8.53 3.14 0.45
N SER A 142 -9.19 3.64 1.49
CA SER A 142 -9.17 2.99 2.80
C SER A 142 -10.30 2.00 2.98
N ARG A 143 -9.96 0.83 3.49
CA ARG A 143 -10.89 -0.20 3.97
C ARG A 143 -11.19 -0.08 5.47
N ILE A 144 -10.69 0.98 6.11
CA ILE A 144 -10.93 1.25 7.53
C ILE A 144 -11.91 2.42 7.67
N ASP A 145 -12.87 2.29 8.55
CA ASP A 145 -13.92 3.27 8.81
C ASP A 145 -13.34 4.68 9.00
N ASP A 146 -13.89 5.65 8.25
CA ASP A 146 -13.58 7.08 8.38
C ASP A 146 -12.08 7.41 8.32
N TRP A 147 -11.28 6.60 7.64
CA TRP A 147 -9.82 6.77 7.60
C TRP A 147 -9.14 6.75 8.99
N LYS A 148 -9.74 6.08 9.97
CA LYS A 148 -9.15 5.93 11.32
C LYS A 148 -7.99 4.95 11.35
N ILE A 149 -7.11 5.06 10.36
CA ILE A 149 -5.90 4.23 10.25
C ILE A 149 -4.80 4.75 11.18
N LYS A 150 -3.97 3.83 11.63
CA LYS A 150 -2.70 4.11 12.29
C LYS A 150 -1.58 3.46 11.45
N ILE A 151 -0.33 3.67 11.82
CA ILE A 151 0.79 3.04 11.12
C ILE A 151 0.80 1.50 11.26
N GLN A 152 0.10 0.99 12.27
CA GLN A 152 -0.16 -0.44 12.45
C GLN A 152 -1.43 -0.88 11.70
#